data_d6032c18aed89085f93c35593c6bd673
#
_entry.id   d6032c18aed89085f93c35593c6bd673
#
_cell.length_a   1.000
_cell.length_b   1.000
_cell.length_c   1.000
_cell.angle_alpha   90.00
_cell.angle_beta   90.00
_cell.angle_gamma   90.00
#
_symmetry.space_group_name_H-M   'P 1'
#
loop_
_entity.id
_entity.type
_entity.pdbx_description
1 polymer ?
#
loop_
_entity_poly.entity_id
_entity_poly.type
_entity_poly.pdbx_seq_one_letter_code
_entity_poly.pdbx_strand_id
1 'polypeptide(L)'
;MGGFKRKKLLSFILAGMLGGATARAYAFSDDDAKPVPPRETEAAAATVPAATRETPQALAVDESAATTEEPQRRALPAPLDGIFPSADYLGPTPLIGVPDTDPVYPLTKALWAVAPSFKTHKIKLYGWINPGLSVSTSNKSNIPESYAIVPNKVELDQAVLRIERVPDTVQTDHVDWGFRLSTLYGIDYRWTTAQGWFSGQLLNHNYLYGFDPVEAYALLYVPNIGKGMVIKAGRYISPPDIEAQLSPDNYLFTHSLMFTVDCYTQTGINATIKLNDQWSVTAGIHAGDDIAPWNSAAHPTGMFMVRWVSKSNNDSLYGGIDSINNGKFKAGHDNLQQFNLTWTHRFNEAGTFFTTTEAYYIYQSQALVGGTVNNGPPRPWFTNVGAGAPIPGNAPAVGLVNYTEWKFSKKDFLSLRPLDILVDKKGERTGFPTTYESWTVGVTHRFNELLSVRPEVRYEYAYSARPFDNGTRQGQLMFGIDTIIRF
;
A
#
# COMPACT_ATOMS: atom_id res chain seq x y z
N MET A 1 35.04 -23.85 15.96
CA MET A 1 35.09 -22.38 15.87
C MET A 1 33.95 -21.92 14.97
N GLY A 2 32.80 -21.49 15.49
CA GLY A 2 31.61 -21.18 14.68
C GLY A 2 30.38 -20.70 15.46
N GLY A 3 30.54 -20.27 16.72
CA GLY A 3 29.36 -19.96 17.58
C GLY A 3 29.08 -18.50 17.91
N PHE A 4 29.82 -17.53 17.36
CA PHE A 4 29.80 -16.18 17.93
C PHE A 4 29.12 -15.09 17.06
N LYS A 5 28.67 -15.39 15.83
CA LYS A 5 28.12 -14.36 14.93
C LYS A 5 26.59 -14.31 14.84
N ARG A 6 25.86 -15.29 15.38
CA ARG A 6 24.38 -15.35 15.24
C ARG A 6 23.59 -14.46 16.23
N LYS A 7 24.16 -14.15 17.40
CA LYS A 7 23.44 -13.31 18.40
C LYS A 7 23.48 -11.80 18.12
N LYS A 8 24.42 -11.31 17.31
CA LYS A 8 24.53 -9.87 17.03
C LYS A 8 23.54 -9.34 15.97
N LEU A 9 23.09 -10.19 15.05
CA LEU A 9 22.16 -9.73 13.98
C LEU A 9 20.74 -9.55 14.52
N LEU A 10 20.30 -10.43 15.41
CA LEU A 10 18.97 -10.30 16.04
C LEU A 10 18.87 -9.10 17.00
N SER A 11 19.98 -8.78 17.67
CA SER A 11 20.05 -7.61 18.58
C SER A 11 20.07 -6.29 17.83
N PHE A 12 20.55 -6.25 16.59
CA PHE A 12 20.52 -5.03 15.76
C PHE A 12 19.11 -4.71 15.24
N ILE A 13 18.33 -5.72 14.90
CA ILE A 13 16.96 -5.54 14.42
C ILE A 13 16.06 -5.04 15.56
N LEU A 14 16.25 -5.54 16.78
CA LEU A 14 15.45 -5.11 17.95
C LEU A 14 15.88 -3.74 18.49
N ALA A 15 17.16 -3.36 18.36
CA ALA A 15 17.68 -2.06 18.80
C ALA A 15 17.33 -0.91 17.83
N GLY A 16 17.15 -1.20 16.54
CA GLY A 16 16.68 -0.22 15.54
C GLY A 16 15.24 0.23 15.74
N MET A 17 14.43 -0.59 16.40
CA MET A 17 13.01 -0.27 16.69
C MET A 17 12.82 0.58 17.96
N LEU A 18 13.83 0.71 18.83
CA LEU A 18 13.72 1.39 20.13
C LEU A 18 14.67 2.59 20.30
N GLY A 19 15.56 2.84 19.37
CA GLY A 19 16.57 3.89 19.47
C GLY A 19 16.21 5.11 18.64
N GLY A 20 15.74 6.18 19.26
CA GLY A 20 15.66 7.50 18.63
C GLY A 20 17.04 7.93 18.10
N ALA A 21 17.12 8.17 16.80
CA ALA A 21 18.35 8.60 16.13
C ALA A 21 18.76 9.98 16.60
N THR A 22 19.82 10.08 17.40
CA THR A 22 20.56 11.32 17.57
C THR A 22 21.46 11.50 16.35
N ALA A 23 21.01 12.32 15.41
CA ALA A 23 21.82 12.78 14.30
C ALA A 23 22.95 13.67 14.82
N ARG A 24 24.21 13.24 14.69
CA ARG A 24 25.36 14.11 14.78
C ARG A 24 25.52 14.85 13.47
N ALA A 25 25.23 16.14 13.50
CA ALA A 25 25.58 17.05 12.41
C ALA A 25 27.10 17.16 12.29
N TYR A 26 27.65 16.80 11.14
CA TYR A 26 29.00 17.20 10.73
C TYR A 26 28.95 18.64 10.21
N ALA A 27 29.57 19.55 10.91
CA ALA A 27 29.77 20.90 10.44
C ALA A 27 30.88 20.91 9.37
N PHE A 28 30.55 21.36 8.17
CA PHE A 28 31.56 21.81 7.19
C PHE A 28 31.97 23.24 7.56
N SER A 29 33.25 23.48 7.65
CA SER A 29 33.84 24.79 7.85
C SER A 29 33.85 25.57 6.55
N ASP A 30 33.13 26.70 6.55
CA ASP A 30 33.25 27.73 5.52
C ASP A 30 34.56 28.50 5.74
N ASP A 31 35.43 28.54 4.73
CA ASP A 31 36.40 29.60 4.52
C ASP A 31 36.34 30.03 3.05
N ASP A 32 36.30 31.34 2.87
CA ASP A 32 36.35 32.11 1.62
C ASP A 32 35.03 32.53 0.93
N ALA A 33 34.43 33.60 1.46
CA ALA A 33 33.66 34.55 0.64
C ALA A 33 33.83 35.98 1.16
N LYS A 34 34.45 36.83 0.34
CA LYS A 34 34.61 38.28 0.59
C LYS A 34 33.27 39.00 0.41
N PRO A 35 33.01 40.08 1.18
CA PRO A 35 31.75 40.81 1.15
C PRO A 35 31.67 41.80 -0.01
N VAL A 36 30.50 41.87 -0.65
CA VAL A 36 30.09 42.87 -1.65
C VAL A 36 29.34 44.00 -0.91
N PRO A 37 29.63 45.31 -1.19
CA PRO A 37 29.01 46.43 -0.50
C PRO A 37 27.57 46.69 -0.97
N PRO A 38 26.73 47.33 -0.13
CA PRO A 38 25.32 47.59 -0.44
C PRO A 38 25.13 48.73 -1.44
N ARG A 39 24.21 48.58 -2.33
CA ARG A 39 23.74 49.59 -3.30
C ARG A 39 22.57 50.36 -2.68
N GLU A 40 22.75 51.63 -2.47
CA GLU A 40 21.70 52.58 -2.11
C GLU A 40 20.67 52.70 -3.25
N THR A 41 19.41 52.65 -2.91
CA THR A 41 18.31 53.06 -3.80
C THR A 41 17.47 54.11 -3.09
N GLU A 42 17.42 55.27 -3.71
CA GLU A 42 16.65 56.46 -3.35
C GLU A 42 15.13 56.16 -3.29
N ALA A 43 14.50 56.70 -2.25
CA ALA A 43 13.08 56.70 -2.05
C ALA A 43 12.44 57.92 -2.72
N ALA A 44 11.62 57.73 -3.70
CA ALA A 44 10.73 58.80 -4.21
C ALA A 44 9.36 58.70 -3.51
N ALA A 45 9.05 59.74 -2.73
CA ALA A 45 7.75 59.88 -2.06
C ALA A 45 6.67 60.37 -3.07
N ALA A 46 5.63 59.56 -3.21
CA ALA A 46 4.39 59.97 -3.88
C ALA A 46 3.28 60.14 -2.84
N THR A 47 2.83 61.36 -2.66
CA THR A 47 1.66 61.76 -1.87
C THR A 47 0.35 61.34 -2.52
N VAL A 48 -0.50 60.60 -1.79
CA VAL A 48 -1.87 60.23 -2.17
C VAL A 48 -2.83 60.96 -1.22
N PRO A 49 -3.93 61.57 -1.76
CA PRO A 49 -4.84 62.35 -0.94
C PRO A 49 -5.77 61.49 -0.06
N ALA A 50 -6.12 62.05 1.08
CA ALA A 50 -6.99 61.46 2.09
C ALA A 50 -8.41 61.22 1.56
N ALA A 51 -8.88 60.00 1.57
CA ALA A 51 -10.28 59.64 1.38
C ALA A 51 -10.94 59.47 2.77
N THR A 52 -12.08 60.12 2.90
CA THR A 52 -12.98 60.15 4.04
C THR A 52 -13.38 58.76 4.52
N ARG A 53 -13.16 58.49 5.78
CA ARG A 53 -13.62 57.30 6.50
C ARG A 53 -15.12 57.40 6.76
N GLU A 54 -15.95 56.67 6.07
CA GLU A 54 -17.28 56.30 6.54
C GLU A 54 -17.17 55.13 7.51
N THR A 55 -17.73 55.26 8.69
CA THR A 55 -17.79 54.26 9.74
C THR A 55 -18.80 53.18 9.34
N PRO A 56 -18.43 51.89 9.26
CA PRO A 56 -19.45 50.88 9.06
C PRO A 56 -20.19 50.66 10.39
N GLN A 57 -21.50 50.79 10.34
CA GLN A 57 -22.44 50.37 11.37
C GLN A 57 -22.19 48.89 11.71
N ALA A 58 -21.98 48.62 12.98
CA ALA A 58 -21.90 47.27 13.52
C ALA A 58 -23.26 46.58 13.31
N LEU A 59 -23.31 45.64 12.38
CA LEU A 59 -24.37 44.63 12.33
C LEU A 59 -24.21 43.75 13.56
N ALA A 60 -25.23 43.80 14.44
CA ALA A 60 -25.36 42.86 15.54
C ALA A 60 -25.34 41.43 14.98
N VAL A 61 -24.28 40.69 15.24
CA VAL A 61 -24.22 39.25 14.98
C VAL A 61 -25.12 38.64 16.07
N ASP A 62 -26.23 38.13 15.60
CA ASP A 62 -27.14 37.32 16.39
C ASP A 62 -26.36 36.11 16.93
N GLU A 63 -26.14 36.05 18.22
CA GLU A 63 -25.49 34.95 18.95
C GLU A 63 -26.49 33.81 19.07
N SER A 64 -26.91 33.28 17.93
CA SER A 64 -27.79 32.14 17.80
C SER A 64 -26.94 30.87 17.87
N ALA A 65 -26.99 30.25 19.06
CA ALA A 65 -26.81 28.81 19.32
C ALA A 65 -25.69 28.17 18.50
N ALA A 66 -24.49 28.23 19.05
CA ALA A 66 -23.46 27.22 18.73
C ALA A 66 -24.06 25.86 19.16
N THR A 67 -24.66 25.15 18.21
CA THR A 67 -24.84 23.72 18.30
C THR A 67 -23.44 23.17 18.48
N THR A 68 -23.08 22.71 19.66
CA THR A 68 -21.94 21.88 19.91
C THR A 68 -22.16 20.63 19.07
N GLU A 69 -21.68 20.66 17.81
CA GLU A 69 -21.50 19.43 17.03
C GLU A 69 -20.66 18.52 17.92
N GLU A 70 -21.22 17.36 18.29
CA GLU A 70 -20.43 16.34 18.94
C GLU A 70 -19.18 16.13 18.09
N PRO A 71 -17.98 16.12 18.68
CA PRO A 71 -16.75 15.99 17.91
C PRO A 71 -16.87 14.75 17.06
N GLN A 72 -16.76 14.93 15.74
CA GLN A 72 -16.76 13.83 14.78
C GLN A 72 -15.84 12.74 15.30
N ARG A 73 -16.29 11.49 15.28
CA ARG A 73 -15.48 10.36 15.71
C ARG A 73 -14.11 10.50 15.11
N ARG A 74 -13.08 10.57 15.96
CA ARG A 74 -11.70 10.78 15.55
C ARG A 74 -11.32 9.76 14.51
N ALA A 75 -11.05 10.23 13.31
CA ALA A 75 -10.45 9.42 12.26
C ALA A 75 -9.13 8.85 12.81
N LEU A 76 -8.87 7.58 12.54
CA LEU A 76 -7.49 7.09 12.60
C LEU A 76 -6.64 8.08 11.81
N PRO A 77 -5.42 8.48 12.24
CA PRO A 77 -4.58 9.27 11.39
C PRO A 77 -4.47 8.48 10.09
N ALA A 78 -5.09 9.01 9.09
CA ALA A 78 -4.66 8.64 7.78
C ALA A 78 -3.17 8.89 7.83
N PRO A 79 -2.32 7.93 7.55
CA PRO A 79 -0.97 8.27 7.33
C PRO A 79 -0.94 9.45 6.40
N LEU A 80 -2.04 9.78 5.71
CA LEU A 80 -1.87 10.62 4.63
C LEU A 80 -3.15 10.99 4.00
N ASP A 81 -3.19 12.20 3.70
CA ASP A 81 -3.62 12.57 2.37
C ASP A 81 -2.71 11.80 1.41
N GLY A 82 -2.95 10.53 1.22
CA GLY A 82 -2.26 9.72 0.24
C GLY A 82 -2.20 10.47 -1.08
N ILE A 83 -1.40 10.02 -1.98
CA ILE A 83 -1.34 10.54 -3.34
C ILE A 83 -2.75 10.66 -3.90
N PHE A 84 -3.62 9.77 -3.48
CA PHE A 84 -5.07 9.84 -3.63
C PHE A 84 -5.69 9.50 -2.28
N PRO A 85 -6.61 10.32 -1.76
CA PRO A 85 -7.39 9.93 -0.61
C PRO A 85 -8.13 8.63 -0.97
N SER A 86 -7.67 7.53 -0.46
CA SER A 86 -8.34 6.24 -0.53
C SER A 86 -8.40 5.63 0.84
N ALA A 87 -9.58 5.16 1.21
CA ALA A 87 -9.75 4.43 2.45
C ALA A 87 -9.04 3.07 2.44
N ASP A 88 -8.69 2.54 1.27
CA ASP A 88 -8.01 1.26 1.10
C ASP A 88 -6.61 1.27 1.70
N TYR A 89 -5.96 2.42 1.68
CA TYR A 89 -4.61 2.65 2.17
C TYR A 89 -4.44 2.48 3.69
N LEU A 90 -5.51 2.45 4.45
CA LEU A 90 -5.46 2.57 5.91
C LEU A 90 -5.75 1.27 6.65
N GLY A 91 -5.65 0.13 5.98
CA GLY A 91 -5.98 -1.16 6.54
C GLY A 91 -7.45 -1.54 6.27
N PRO A 92 -8.10 -2.35 7.12
CA PRO A 92 -9.43 -2.85 6.80
C PRO A 92 -10.40 -1.71 6.52
N THR A 93 -10.85 -1.64 5.30
CA THR A 93 -11.83 -0.65 4.82
C THR A 93 -13.26 -1.10 5.05
N PRO A 94 -14.16 -0.18 5.30
CA PRO A 94 -13.97 1.23 5.55
C PRO A 94 -13.46 1.48 6.97
N LEU A 95 -12.74 2.58 7.18
CA LEU A 95 -12.32 2.98 8.51
C LEU A 95 -13.52 3.49 9.30
N ILE A 96 -13.72 2.91 10.49
CA ILE A 96 -14.86 3.26 11.35
C ILE A 96 -14.71 4.69 11.87
N GLY A 97 -15.69 5.54 11.54
CA GLY A 97 -15.75 6.94 11.95
C GLY A 97 -14.99 7.89 11.01
N VAL A 98 -14.58 7.44 9.82
CA VAL A 98 -13.97 8.27 8.79
C VAL A 98 -14.99 8.52 7.68
N PRO A 99 -15.25 9.79 7.30
CA PRO A 99 -16.13 10.09 6.18
C PRO A 99 -15.53 9.64 4.85
N ASP A 100 -16.39 9.22 3.93
CA ASP A 100 -16.00 8.99 2.53
C ASP A 100 -15.74 10.35 1.86
N THR A 101 -14.47 10.66 1.64
CA THR A 101 -14.02 11.92 0.99
C THR A 101 -13.51 11.70 -0.42
N ASP A 102 -13.67 10.50 -0.97
CA ASP A 102 -13.22 10.18 -2.32
C ASP A 102 -13.88 11.07 -3.36
N PRO A 103 -13.10 11.58 -4.34
CA PRO A 103 -13.63 12.38 -5.42
C PRO A 103 -14.72 11.67 -6.21
N VAL A 104 -15.67 12.43 -6.72
CA VAL A 104 -16.68 11.90 -7.65
C VAL A 104 -16.12 11.99 -9.06
N TYR A 105 -15.69 10.86 -9.61
CA TYR A 105 -15.07 10.78 -10.94
C TYR A 105 -16.07 10.93 -12.09
N PRO A 106 -15.60 11.24 -13.32
CA PRO A 106 -16.46 11.50 -14.47
C PRO A 106 -17.47 10.40 -14.77
N LEU A 107 -17.07 9.13 -14.70
CA LEU A 107 -17.97 8.00 -14.97
C LEU A 107 -19.08 7.89 -13.91
N THR A 108 -18.78 8.16 -12.64
CA THR A 108 -19.80 8.25 -11.59
C THR A 108 -20.77 9.42 -11.84
N LYS A 109 -20.26 10.59 -12.24
CA LYS A 109 -21.12 11.75 -12.58
C LYS A 109 -22.06 11.41 -13.74
N ALA A 110 -21.56 10.74 -14.77
CA ALA A 110 -22.36 10.27 -15.90
C ALA A 110 -23.41 9.25 -15.47
N LEU A 111 -23.04 8.27 -14.66
CA LEU A 111 -23.98 7.28 -14.10
C LEU A 111 -25.11 7.98 -13.31
N TRP A 112 -24.77 8.91 -12.44
CA TRP A 112 -25.75 9.62 -11.62
C TRP A 112 -26.67 10.53 -12.43
N ALA A 113 -26.20 11.03 -13.57
CA ALA A 113 -27.01 11.83 -14.48
C ALA A 113 -28.09 10.97 -15.20
N VAL A 114 -27.74 9.74 -15.61
CA VAL A 114 -28.68 8.85 -16.34
C VAL A 114 -29.51 7.97 -15.41
N ALA A 115 -29.04 7.72 -14.19
CA ALA A 115 -29.69 6.89 -13.20
C ALA A 115 -29.60 7.53 -11.78
N PRO A 116 -30.46 8.53 -11.47
CA PRO A 116 -30.40 9.28 -10.20
C PRO A 116 -30.52 8.44 -8.94
N SER A 117 -31.14 7.25 -9.02
CA SER A 117 -31.21 6.31 -7.89
C SER A 117 -29.83 5.86 -7.39
N PHE A 118 -28.84 5.76 -8.27
CA PHE A 118 -27.46 5.43 -7.86
C PHE A 118 -26.85 6.55 -6.99
N LYS A 119 -27.16 7.81 -7.30
CA LYS A 119 -26.74 8.94 -6.48
C LYS A 119 -27.40 8.90 -5.09
N THR A 120 -28.71 8.65 -5.05
CA THR A 120 -29.44 8.54 -3.77
C THR A 120 -28.89 7.43 -2.88
N HIS A 121 -28.47 6.32 -3.46
CA HIS A 121 -27.89 5.20 -2.73
C HIS A 121 -26.37 5.29 -2.58
N LYS A 122 -25.73 6.42 -2.96
CA LYS A 122 -24.27 6.64 -2.88
C LYS A 122 -23.47 5.59 -3.65
N ILE A 123 -24.00 5.00 -4.72
CA ILE A 123 -23.29 4.00 -5.54
C ILE A 123 -22.42 4.74 -6.55
N LYS A 124 -21.12 4.46 -6.53
CA LYS A 124 -20.10 5.01 -7.42
C LYS A 124 -19.70 3.99 -8.47
N LEU A 125 -19.41 4.45 -9.69
CA LEU A 125 -18.79 3.66 -10.76
C LEU A 125 -17.62 4.48 -11.30
N TYR A 126 -16.42 3.95 -11.23
CA TYR A 126 -15.20 4.63 -11.67
C TYR A 126 -14.10 3.62 -11.96
N GLY A 127 -12.98 4.11 -12.45
CA GLY A 127 -11.84 3.28 -12.71
C GLY A 127 -10.60 4.07 -13.04
N TRP A 128 -9.57 3.35 -13.45
CA TRP A 128 -8.33 3.94 -13.91
C TRP A 128 -7.63 3.07 -14.96
N ILE A 129 -6.76 3.70 -15.70
CA ILE A 129 -5.82 3.06 -16.62
C ILE A 129 -4.42 3.47 -16.15
N ASN A 130 -3.53 2.48 -16.04
CA ASN A 130 -2.17 2.66 -15.56
C ASN A 130 -1.18 2.04 -16.55
N PRO A 131 -0.71 2.77 -17.57
CA PRO A 131 0.44 2.37 -18.37
C PRO A 131 1.74 2.70 -17.63
N GLY A 132 2.71 1.80 -17.71
CA GLY A 132 4.04 1.94 -17.14
C GLY A 132 5.16 1.66 -18.12
N LEU A 133 6.36 2.14 -17.78
CA LEU A 133 7.60 1.88 -18.49
C LEU A 133 8.73 1.72 -17.48
N SER A 134 9.47 0.63 -17.59
CA SER A 134 10.68 0.37 -16.81
C SER A 134 11.89 0.26 -17.74
N VAL A 135 12.74 1.30 -17.74
CA VAL A 135 14.04 1.25 -18.43
C VAL A 135 15.06 0.66 -17.49
N SER A 136 15.56 -0.53 -17.79
CA SER A 136 16.38 -1.34 -16.90
C SER A 136 17.71 -1.72 -17.50
N THR A 137 18.70 -1.95 -16.65
CA THR A 137 19.94 -2.61 -17.03
C THR A 137 19.77 -4.10 -17.31
N SER A 138 18.67 -4.71 -16.84
CA SER A 138 18.23 -6.04 -17.26
C SER A 138 17.62 -5.98 -18.67
N ASN A 139 17.82 -7.04 -19.46
CA ASN A 139 17.32 -7.09 -20.85
C ASN A 139 16.16 -8.08 -21.02
N LYS A 140 16.09 -9.09 -20.15
CA LYS A 140 15.12 -10.18 -20.26
C LYS A 140 14.00 -10.07 -19.23
N SER A 141 14.32 -9.69 -17.98
CA SER A 141 13.38 -9.66 -16.89
C SER A 141 13.89 -8.83 -15.72
N ASN A 142 13.04 -8.05 -15.08
CA ASN A 142 13.33 -7.34 -13.83
C ASN A 142 13.10 -8.20 -12.58
N ILE A 143 12.54 -9.38 -12.73
CA ILE A 143 12.28 -10.30 -11.63
C ILE A 143 13.56 -10.56 -10.80
N PRO A 144 13.49 -10.60 -9.45
CA PRO A 144 12.31 -10.84 -8.61
C PRO A 144 11.46 -9.60 -8.26
N GLU A 145 11.70 -8.44 -8.83
CA GLU A 145 10.78 -7.33 -8.68
C GLU A 145 9.38 -7.72 -9.19
N SER A 146 8.34 -7.34 -8.47
CA SER A 146 6.95 -7.58 -8.86
C SER A 146 6.39 -6.41 -9.66
N TYR A 147 5.32 -6.66 -10.43
CA TYR A 147 4.60 -5.71 -11.26
C TYR A 147 5.40 -5.22 -12.48
N ALA A 148 6.42 -4.39 -12.36
CA ALA A 148 7.24 -3.88 -13.47
C ALA A 148 8.24 -4.93 -14.03
N ILE A 149 7.76 -6.14 -14.35
CA ILE A 149 8.61 -7.32 -14.66
C ILE A 149 9.26 -7.34 -16.02
N VAL A 150 8.72 -6.60 -17.01
CA VAL A 150 9.24 -6.60 -18.38
C VAL A 150 10.11 -5.36 -18.58
N PRO A 151 11.42 -5.52 -18.76
CA PRO A 151 12.31 -4.39 -18.94
C PRO A 151 12.16 -3.75 -20.33
N ASN A 152 12.39 -2.43 -20.39
CA ASN A 152 12.58 -1.67 -21.63
C ASN A 152 11.38 -1.66 -22.58
N LYS A 153 10.17 -1.80 -22.06
CA LYS A 153 8.93 -1.77 -22.83
C LYS A 153 7.85 -1.00 -22.08
N VAL A 154 6.96 -0.40 -22.83
CA VAL A 154 5.72 0.16 -22.29
C VAL A 154 4.74 -0.99 -22.07
N GLU A 155 4.11 -1.02 -20.91
CA GLU A 155 3.15 -2.03 -20.49
C GLU A 155 1.84 -1.37 -20.08
N LEU A 156 0.76 -2.12 -20.13
CA LEU A 156 -0.47 -1.80 -19.42
C LEU A 156 -0.47 -2.60 -18.12
N ASP A 157 -0.11 -1.93 -17.03
CA ASP A 157 -0.06 -2.56 -15.72
C ASP A 157 -1.49 -2.85 -15.26
N GLN A 158 -2.34 -1.85 -15.27
CA GLN A 158 -3.74 -1.98 -14.83
C GLN A 158 -4.70 -1.18 -15.70
N ALA A 159 -5.84 -1.79 -16.03
CA ALA A 159 -7.08 -1.14 -16.39
C ALA A 159 -8.16 -1.68 -15.45
N VAL A 160 -8.63 -0.86 -14.53
CA VAL A 160 -9.56 -1.24 -13.48
C VAL A 160 -10.90 -0.56 -13.66
N LEU A 161 -11.97 -1.34 -13.47
CA LEU A 161 -13.33 -0.82 -13.33
C LEU A 161 -13.87 -1.26 -11.97
N ARG A 162 -14.36 -0.28 -11.19
CA ARG A 162 -14.89 -0.48 -9.84
C ARG A 162 -16.31 0.05 -9.73
N ILE A 163 -17.18 -0.75 -9.14
CA ILE A 163 -18.49 -0.30 -8.67
C ILE A 163 -18.55 -0.55 -7.16
N GLU A 164 -18.95 0.47 -6.41
CA GLU A 164 -18.98 0.37 -4.95
C GLU A 164 -20.05 1.23 -4.30
N ARG A 165 -20.41 0.83 -3.09
CA ARG A 165 -21.07 1.66 -2.10
C ARG A 165 -20.33 1.50 -0.79
N VAL A 166 -19.79 2.58 -0.26
CA VAL A 166 -19.14 2.59 1.06
C VAL A 166 -20.21 2.88 2.10
N PRO A 167 -20.32 2.08 3.19
CA PRO A 167 -21.24 2.37 4.28
C PRO A 167 -20.83 3.63 5.04
N ASP A 168 -21.78 4.39 5.52
CA ASP A 168 -21.55 5.55 6.35
C ASP A 168 -21.20 5.12 7.79
N THR A 169 -19.91 5.07 8.09
CA THR A 169 -19.41 4.66 9.39
C THR A 169 -19.26 5.82 10.38
N VAL A 170 -19.56 7.07 9.97
CA VAL A 170 -19.53 8.26 10.83
C VAL A 170 -20.80 8.32 11.67
N GLN A 171 -21.96 8.01 11.09
CA GLN A 171 -23.23 7.96 11.81
C GLN A 171 -23.24 6.87 12.91
N THR A 172 -24.08 7.01 13.91
CA THR A 172 -24.12 6.11 15.07
C THR A 172 -25.51 5.56 15.38
N ASP A 173 -26.50 5.80 14.56
CA ASP A 173 -27.91 5.59 14.82
C ASP A 173 -28.52 4.40 14.08
N HIS A 174 -27.92 3.94 12.98
CA HIS A 174 -28.47 2.81 12.22
C HIS A 174 -27.40 1.90 11.61
N VAL A 175 -27.81 0.67 11.32
CA VAL A 175 -27.00 -0.28 10.54
C VAL A 175 -26.97 0.16 9.10
N ASP A 176 -25.77 0.20 8.51
CA ASP A 176 -25.60 0.52 7.09
C ASP A 176 -24.83 -0.58 6.36
N TRP A 177 -24.97 -0.63 5.04
CA TRP A 177 -24.38 -1.68 4.20
C TRP A 177 -23.52 -1.08 3.09
N GLY A 178 -22.66 -1.89 2.55
CA GLY A 178 -21.84 -1.54 1.40
C GLY A 178 -21.46 -2.76 0.59
N PHE A 179 -20.79 -2.53 -0.51
CA PHE A 179 -20.18 -3.55 -1.35
C PHE A 179 -19.11 -2.94 -2.22
N ARG A 180 -18.20 -3.78 -2.71
CA ARG A 180 -17.25 -3.43 -3.77
C ARG A 180 -17.10 -4.59 -4.73
N LEU A 181 -17.09 -4.26 -6.01
CA LEU A 181 -16.64 -5.13 -7.09
C LEU A 181 -15.62 -4.37 -7.92
N SER A 182 -14.39 -4.85 -7.95
CA SER A 182 -13.29 -4.32 -8.76
C SER A 182 -12.81 -5.40 -9.72
N THR A 183 -12.71 -5.04 -10.99
CA THR A 183 -12.16 -5.91 -12.03
C THR A 183 -10.90 -5.28 -12.59
N LEU A 184 -9.87 -6.09 -12.76
CA LEU A 184 -8.57 -5.67 -13.27
C LEU A 184 -8.27 -6.39 -14.58
N TYR A 185 -7.85 -5.66 -15.59
CA TYR A 185 -7.20 -6.18 -16.79
C TYR A 185 -5.81 -5.54 -16.92
N GLY A 186 -4.78 -6.34 -17.16
CA GLY A 186 -3.42 -5.86 -17.30
C GLY A 186 -2.42 -6.94 -16.96
N ILE A 187 -1.15 -6.54 -16.87
CA ILE A 187 -0.06 -7.44 -16.48
C ILE A 187 -0.16 -7.78 -14.98
N ASP A 188 -0.64 -6.86 -14.17
CA ASP A 188 -0.72 -6.96 -12.72
C ASP A 188 -1.73 -7.99 -12.22
N TYR A 189 -2.62 -8.51 -13.10
CA TYR A 189 -3.49 -9.62 -12.72
C TYR A 189 -2.72 -10.82 -12.16
N ARG A 190 -1.45 -10.93 -12.49
CA ARG A 190 -0.56 -12.02 -12.08
C ARG A 190 -0.31 -12.04 -10.57
N TRP A 191 -0.44 -10.88 -9.93
CA TRP A 191 -0.26 -10.72 -8.47
C TRP A 191 -1.58 -10.57 -7.71
N THR A 192 -2.71 -10.57 -8.40
CA THR A 192 -4.03 -10.53 -7.74
C THR A 192 -4.79 -11.86 -7.85
N THR A 193 -4.41 -12.71 -8.81
CA THR A 193 -5.14 -13.94 -9.12
C THR A 193 -5.09 -14.95 -7.98
N ALA A 194 -6.25 -15.46 -7.58
CA ALA A 194 -6.40 -16.51 -6.59
C ALA A 194 -6.81 -17.83 -7.22
N GLN A 195 -6.30 -18.93 -6.67
CA GLN A 195 -6.66 -20.28 -7.11
C GLN A 195 -8.13 -20.59 -6.86
N GLY A 196 -8.78 -21.22 -7.85
CA GLY A 196 -10.22 -21.50 -7.80
C GLY A 196 -11.08 -20.39 -8.38
N TRP A 197 -10.57 -19.19 -8.57
CA TRP A 197 -11.18 -18.18 -9.43
C TRP A 197 -10.84 -18.47 -10.89
N PHE A 198 -11.71 -18.12 -11.83
CA PHE A 198 -11.52 -18.43 -13.26
C PHE A 198 -10.24 -17.81 -13.84
N SER A 199 -9.80 -16.67 -13.33
CA SER A 199 -8.57 -15.98 -13.72
C SER A 199 -7.30 -16.79 -13.43
N GLY A 200 -7.31 -17.71 -12.47
CA GLY A 200 -6.20 -18.62 -12.19
C GLY A 200 -5.78 -19.45 -13.41
N GLN A 201 -6.69 -19.75 -14.32
CA GLN A 201 -6.41 -20.48 -15.56
C GLN A 201 -5.48 -19.69 -16.49
N LEU A 202 -5.56 -18.36 -16.49
CA LEU A 202 -4.73 -17.50 -17.34
C LEU A 202 -3.27 -17.60 -16.93
N LEU A 203 -2.98 -17.67 -15.64
CA LEU A 203 -1.63 -17.92 -15.13
C LEU A 203 -1.11 -19.30 -15.50
N ASN A 204 -1.95 -20.34 -15.43
CA ASN A 204 -1.58 -21.70 -15.82
C ASN A 204 -1.14 -21.78 -17.28
N HIS A 205 -1.73 -20.96 -18.15
CA HIS A 205 -1.34 -20.80 -19.55
C HIS A 205 -0.21 -19.79 -19.74
N ASN A 206 0.25 -19.17 -18.66
CA ASN A 206 1.33 -18.18 -18.68
C ASN A 206 1.09 -16.94 -19.56
N TYR A 207 -0.16 -16.50 -19.65
CA TYR A 207 -0.48 -15.26 -20.35
C TYR A 207 0.10 -14.05 -19.61
N LEU A 208 0.75 -13.17 -20.36
CA LEU A 208 1.33 -11.94 -19.81
C LEU A 208 0.21 -11.00 -19.33
N TYR A 209 -0.81 -10.82 -20.14
CA TYR A 209 -2.01 -10.02 -19.85
C TYR A 209 -3.18 -10.93 -19.50
N GLY A 210 -3.97 -10.52 -18.53
CA GLY A 210 -5.14 -11.25 -18.13
C GLY A 210 -6.17 -10.39 -17.40
N PHE A 211 -7.26 -11.01 -17.01
CA PHE A 211 -8.37 -10.39 -16.31
C PHE A 211 -8.61 -11.08 -14.97
N ASP A 212 -8.81 -10.29 -13.92
CA ASP A 212 -9.13 -10.81 -12.59
C ASP A 212 -10.20 -9.93 -11.88
N PRO A 213 -11.26 -10.52 -11.29
CA PRO A 213 -12.17 -9.84 -10.39
C PRO A 213 -11.54 -9.74 -9.00
N VAL A 214 -10.54 -8.83 -8.85
CA VAL A 214 -9.64 -8.75 -7.70
C VAL A 214 -10.36 -8.55 -6.38
N GLU A 215 -11.49 -7.83 -6.37
CA GLU A 215 -12.34 -7.62 -5.20
C GLU A 215 -13.80 -7.91 -5.53
N ALA A 216 -14.46 -8.65 -4.66
CA ALA A 216 -15.89 -8.93 -4.72
C ALA A 216 -16.40 -9.22 -3.31
N TYR A 217 -16.80 -8.18 -2.57
CA TYR A 217 -17.24 -8.31 -1.19
C TYR A 217 -18.41 -7.42 -0.82
N ALA A 218 -19.12 -7.84 0.24
CA ALA A 218 -20.14 -7.06 0.92
C ALA A 218 -19.63 -6.54 2.26
N LEU A 219 -20.20 -5.43 2.71
CA LEU A 219 -19.92 -4.76 3.97
C LEU A 219 -21.21 -4.57 4.78
N LEU A 220 -21.11 -4.75 6.08
CA LEU A 220 -22.18 -4.42 7.03
C LEU A 220 -21.59 -3.61 8.18
N TYR A 221 -22.05 -2.38 8.35
CA TYR A 221 -21.69 -1.53 9.48
C TYR A 221 -22.73 -1.63 10.57
N VAL A 222 -22.28 -1.87 11.81
CA VAL A 222 -23.10 -1.97 13.04
C VAL A 222 -22.57 -0.94 14.05
N PRO A 223 -23.28 0.17 14.30
CA PRO A 223 -22.77 1.26 15.11
C PRO A 223 -22.68 0.93 16.61
N ASN A 224 -23.52 0.01 17.12
CA ASN A 224 -23.72 -0.23 18.56
C ASN A 224 -22.73 -1.25 19.18
N ILE A 225 -21.75 -1.74 18.41
CA ILE A 225 -20.73 -2.67 18.91
C ILE A 225 -19.42 -1.90 19.05
N GLY A 226 -18.93 -1.69 20.28
CA GLY A 226 -17.82 -0.80 20.57
C GLY A 226 -18.12 0.65 20.17
N LYS A 227 -17.21 1.27 19.44
CA LYS A 227 -17.39 2.55 18.75
C LYS A 227 -17.78 2.35 17.27
N GLY A 228 -18.31 1.20 16.92
CA GLY A 228 -18.71 0.73 15.61
C GLY A 228 -17.97 -0.54 15.21
N MET A 229 -18.64 -1.38 14.45
CA MET A 229 -18.11 -2.61 13.86
C MET A 229 -18.42 -2.65 12.37
N VAL A 230 -17.46 -3.06 11.55
CA VAL A 230 -17.66 -3.39 10.14
C VAL A 230 -17.36 -4.86 9.91
N ILE A 231 -18.32 -5.56 9.32
CA ILE A 231 -18.13 -6.94 8.84
C ILE A 231 -17.91 -6.87 7.33
N LYS A 232 -16.86 -7.54 6.84
CA LYS A 232 -16.52 -7.68 5.41
C LYS A 232 -16.59 -9.16 5.05
N ALA A 233 -17.32 -9.50 3.98
CA ALA A 233 -17.49 -10.88 3.54
C ALA A 233 -17.38 -10.99 2.02
N GLY A 234 -16.50 -11.86 1.52
CA GLY A 234 -16.22 -12.06 0.11
C GLY A 234 -14.73 -12.17 -0.19
N ARG A 235 -14.33 -11.80 -1.40
CA ARG A 235 -12.94 -11.69 -1.82
C ARG A 235 -12.47 -10.25 -1.68
N TYR A 236 -11.40 -10.04 -0.96
CA TYR A 236 -10.81 -8.73 -0.68
C TYR A 236 -9.28 -8.81 -0.73
N ILE A 237 -8.63 -7.66 -0.90
CA ILE A 237 -7.18 -7.54 -0.78
C ILE A 237 -6.80 -7.79 0.67
N SER A 238 -5.70 -8.49 0.91
CA SER A 238 -5.16 -8.80 2.25
C SER A 238 -4.99 -7.54 3.09
N PRO A 239 -5.26 -7.62 4.42
CA PRO A 239 -5.48 -6.42 5.20
C PRO A 239 -4.32 -5.49 5.45
N PRO A 240 -3.10 -5.93 5.63
CA PRO A 240 -2.09 -4.98 6.05
C PRO A 240 -1.06 -4.74 4.99
N ASP A 241 -0.88 -3.50 4.59
CA ASP A 241 0.32 -3.11 3.86
C ASP A 241 0.47 -1.60 3.80
N ILE A 242 1.74 -1.17 3.69
CA ILE A 242 2.08 0.15 3.21
C ILE A 242 1.75 0.25 1.72
N GLU A 243 1.84 -0.86 1.01
CA GLU A 243 1.64 -0.98 -0.44
C GLU A 243 0.33 -1.71 -0.73
N ALA A 244 -0.27 -1.37 -1.85
CA ALA A 244 -1.50 -1.98 -2.33
C ALA A 244 -1.28 -2.63 -3.70
N GLN A 245 -2.07 -3.66 -4.01
CA GLN A 245 -2.08 -4.27 -5.34
C GLN A 245 -2.58 -3.31 -6.42
N LEU A 246 -3.32 -2.29 -6.02
CA LEU A 246 -3.94 -1.34 -6.94
C LEU A 246 -3.12 -0.05 -7.00
N SER A 247 -2.64 0.28 -8.18
CA SER A 247 -1.66 1.34 -8.43
C SER A 247 -1.98 2.72 -7.84
N PRO A 248 -3.24 3.19 -7.79
CA PRO A 248 -3.53 4.51 -7.24
C PRO A 248 -3.22 4.67 -5.76
N ASP A 249 -3.09 3.58 -5.03
CA ASP A 249 -2.92 3.57 -3.58
C ASP A 249 -1.45 3.43 -3.16
N ASN A 250 -0.51 3.51 -4.11
CA ASN A 250 0.93 3.41 -3.87
C ASN A 250 1.66 4.74 -4.05
N TYR A 251 2.74 4.95 -3.28
CA TYR A 251 3.60 6.14 -3.39
C TYR A 251 4.52 6.10 -4.59
N LEU A 252 5.02 4.92 -4.93
CA LEU A 252 5.95 4.66 -6.01
C LEU A 252 5.28 3.80 -7.10
N PHE A 253 5.85 3.77 -8.27
CA PHE A 253 5.45 2.89 -9.35
C PHE A 253 5.80 1.43 -9.02
N THR A 254 7.05 1.18 -8.61
CA THR A 254 7.50 -0.16 -8.25
C THR A 254 7.20 -0.49 -6.78
N HIS A 255 6.92 -1.76 -6.53
CA HIS A 255 6.66 -2.29 -5.19
C HIS A 255 7.96 -2.71 -4.49
N SER A 256 7.89 -2.89 -3.17
CA SER A 256 9.02 -3.41 -2.41
C SER A 256 9.29 -4.88 -2.72
N LEU A 257 10.50 -5.32 -2.41
CA LEU A 257 10.86 -6.74 -2.46
C LEU A 257 9.99 -7.58 -1.51
N MET A 258 9.59 -6.98 -0.39
CA MET A 258 8.71 -7.61 0.59
C MET A 258 7.33 -7.89 -0.01
N PHE A 259 6.77 -6.95 -0.74
CA PHE A 259 5.48 -7.07 -1.41
C PHE A 259 5.46 -8.18 -2.49
N THR A 260 6.61 -8.51 -3.08
CA THR A 260 6.73 -9.61 -4.06
C THR A 260 6.37 -10.98 -3.47
N VAL A 261 6.45 -11.14 -2.16
CA VAL A 261 6.29 -12.42 -1.47
C VAL A 261 5.07 -12.48 -0.55
N ASP A 262 4.30 -11.40 -0.54
CA ASP A 262 3.11 -11.25 0.28
C ASP A 262 1.91 -12.07 -0.22
N CYS A 263 0.90 -12.17 0.62
CA CYS A 263 -0.46 -12.59 0.27
C CYS A 263 -1.17 -11.43 -0.43
N TYR A 264 -1.80 -11.69 -1.56
CA TYR A 264 -2.45 -10.61 -2.32
C TYR A 264 -3.94 -10.49 -2.05
N THR A 265 -4.63 -11.63 -1.94
CA THR A 265 -6.09 -11.63 -1.72
C THR A 265 -6.52 -12.73 -0.75
N GLN A 266 -7.59 -12.45 -0.03
CA GLN A 266 -8.25 -13.41 0.84
C GLN A 266 -9.71 -13.53 0.46
N THR A 267 -10.27 -14.74 0.58
CA THR A 267 -11.71 -14.97 0.41
C THR A 267 -12.27 -15.54 1.71
N GLY A 268 -13.06 -14.74 2.41
CA GLY A 268 -13.54 -15.10 3.74
C GLY A 268 -14.44 -14.06 4.35
N ILE A 269 -14.45 -14.03 5.67
CA ILE A 269 -15.20 -13.07 6.48
C ILE A 269 -14.30 -12.54 7.59
N ASN A 270 -14.30 -11.22 7.77
CA ASN A 270 -13.65 -10.58 8.91
C ASN A 270 -14.55 -9.51 9.53
N ALA A 271 -14.30 -9.18 10.78
CA ALA A 271 -14.96 -8.12 11.51
C ALA A 271 -13.92 -7.20 12.15
N THR A 272 -14.02 -5.91 11.86
CA THR A 272 -13.23 -4.86 12.51
C THR A 272 -14.09 -4.12 13.51
N ILE A 273 -13.62 -4.01 14.75
CA ILE A 273 -14.30 -3.31 15.84
C ILE A 273 -13.42 -2.16 16.31
N LYS A 274 -13.92 -0.94 16.29
CA LYS A 274 -13.30 0.21 16.95
C LYS A 274 -13.65 0.15 18.44
N LEU A 275 -12.68 -0.15 19.29
CA LEU A 275 -12.90 -0.26 20.74
C LEU A 275 -13.02 1.12 21.40
N ASN A 276 -12.15 2.04 20.99
CA ASN A 276 -12.12 3.44 21.43
C ASN A 276 -11.37 4.28 20.40
N ASP A 277 -11.02 5.53 20.73
CA ASP A 277 -10.33 6.42 19.78
C ASP A 277 -8.91 6.01 19.43
N GLN A 278 -8.30 5.15 20.23
CA GLN A 278 -6.91 4.70 20.02
C GLN A 278 -6.80 3.27 19.51
N TRP A 279 -7.76 2.40 19.83
CA TRP A 279 -7.66 0.97 19.60
C TRP A 279 -8.76 0.45 18.69
N SER A 280 -8.38 -0.34 17.72
CA SER A 280 -9.28 -1.20 16.95
C SER A 280 -8.68 -2.58 16.77
N VAL A 281 -9.54 -3.56 16.61
CA VAL A 281 -9.17 -4.97 16.40
C VAL A 281 -9.91 -5.50 15.19
N THR A 282 -9.24 -6.38 14.43
CA THR A 282 -9.84 -7.13 13.33
C THR A 282 -9.62 -8.61 13.58
N ALA A 283 -10.66 -9.40 13.44
CA ALA A 283 -10.58 -10.85 13.50
C ALA A 283 -11.39 -11.47 12.37
N GLY A 284 -10.91 -12.60 11.82
CA GLY A 284 -11.57 -13.22 10.70
C GLY A 284 -11.12 -14.65 10.42
N ILE A 285 -11.77 -15.22 9.43
CA ILE A 285 -11.45 -16.52 8.86
C ILE A 285 -11.59 -16.45 7.35
N HIS A 286 -10.64 -17.04 6.63
CA HIS A 286 -10.63 -17.14 5.18
C HIS A 286 -10.16 -18.53 4.71
N ALA A 287 -10.17 -18.74 3.40
CA ALA A 287 -9.93 -20.05 2.80
C ALA A 287 -8.45 -20.44 2.65
N GLY A 288 -7.53 -19.56 3.05
CA GLY A 288 -6.12 -19.54 2.72
C GLY A 288 -5.80 -18.32 1.85
N ASP A 289 -4.53 -17.98 1.75
CA ASP A 289 -4.10 -16.82 0.97
C ASP A 289 -4.11 -17.17 -0.52
N ASP A 290 -4.69 -16.27 -1.31
CA ASP A 290 -4.88 -16.45 -2.76
C ASP A 290 -5.61 -17.76 -3.14
N ILE A 291 -6.55 -18.17 -2.30
CA ILE A 291 -7.33 -19.41 -2.46
C ILE A 291 -8.84 -19.14 -2.33
N ALA A 292 -9.61 -19.64 -3.27
CA ALA A 292 -11.07 -19.61 -3.19
C ALA A 292 -11.62 -20.74 -2.30
N PRO A 293 -12.70 -20.52 -1.53
CA PRO A 293 -13.26 -21.53 -0.62
C PRO A 293 -13.66 -22.85 -1.27
N TRP A 294 -13.96 -22.82 -2.56
CA TRP A 294 -14.34 -24.02 -3.34
C TRP A 294 -13.15 -24.72 -3.99
N ASN A 295 -11.92 -24.23 -3.79
CA ASN A 295 -10.73 -24.91 -4.26
C ASN A 295 -10.36 -26.07 -3.32
N SER A 296 -9.84 -27.18 -3.86
CA SER A 296 -9.42 -28.34 -3.06
C SER A 296 -8.24 -28.08 -2.13
N ALA A 297 -7.49 -27.00 -2.36
CA ALA A 297 -6.40 -26.52 -1.51
C ALA A 297 -6.89 -25.64 -0.35
N ALA A 298 -8.16 -25.25 -0.32
CA ALA A 298 -8.70 -24.39 0.72
C ALA A 298 -8.57 -25.00 2.12
N HIS A 299 -8.12 -24.18 3.07
CA HIS A 299 -8.05 -24.50 4.49
C HIS A 299 -8.61 -23.35 5.32
N PRO A 300 -9.37 -23.63 6.39
CA PRO A 300 -9.72 -22.57 7.34
C PRO A 300 -8.45 -21.90 7.88
N THR A 301 -8.31 -20.62 7.61
CA THR A 301 -7.15 -19.81 7.97
C THR A 301 -7.63 -18.64 8.82
N GLY A 302 -7.05 -18.48 10.00
CA GLY A 302 -7.41 -17.43 10.94
C GLY A 302 -6.60 -16.16 10.71
N MET A 303 -7.20 -15.01 11.00
CA MET A 303 -6.52 -13.72 11.07
C MET A 303 -6.89 -12.98 12.35
N PHE A 304 -5.93 -12.21 12.88
CA PHE A 304 -6.13 -11.34 14.04
C PHE A 304 -5.16 -10.18 14.01
N MET A 305 -5.68 -8.97 13.84
CA MET A 305 -4.89 -7.74 13.73
C MET A 305 -5.32 -6.73 14.78
N VAL A 306 -4.37 -5.94 15.26
CA VAL A 306 -4.60 -4.87 16.22
C VAL A 306 -4.03 -3.57 15.65
N ARG A 307 -4.79 -2.50 15.77
CA ARG A 307 -4.33 -1.15 15.47
C ARG A 307 -4.36 -0.29 16.71
N TRP A 308 -3.26 0.40 16.94
CA TRP A 308 -3.15 1.44 17.95
C TRP A 308 -2.79 2.77 17.29
N VAL A 309 -3.34 3.86 17.83
CA VAL A 309 -3.08 5.23 17.38
C VAL A 309 -2.81 6.10 18.60
N SER A 310 -1.73 6.88 18.55
CA SER A 310 -1.40 7.82 19.65
C SER A 310 -2.47 8.90 19.82
N LYS A 311 -2.54 9.49 21.01
CA LYS A 311 -3.47 10.62 21.29
C LYS A 311 -3.19 11.85 20.41
N SER A 312 -1.94 12.07 20.06
CA SER A 312 -1.51 13.15 19.16
C SER A 312 -1.85 12.89 17.69
N ASN A 313 -2.20 11.68 17.29
CA ASN A 313 -2.28 11.20 15.91
C ASN A 313 -0.94 11.17 15.17
N ASN A 314 0.18 11.31 15.85
CA ASN A 314 1.48 11.28 15.18
C ASN A 314 1.99 9.86 14.94
N ASP A 315 1.58 8.91 15.78
CA ASP A 315 2.00 7.53 15.67
C ASP A 315 0.84 6.58 15.50
N SER A 316 1.01 5.58 14.66
CA SER A 316 0.14 4.41 14.61
C SER A 316 0.96 3.12 14.49
N LEU A 317 0.48 2.09 15.16
CA LEU A 317 0.96 0.71 15.01
C LEU A 317 -0.21 -0.14 14.51
N TYR A 318 0.04 -0.94 13.49
CA TYR A 318 -0.91 -1.90 12.96
C TYR A 318 -0.20 -3.22 12.71
N GLY A 319 -0.70 -4.30 13.22
CA GLY A 319 -0.06 -5.58 12.99
C GLY A 319 -0.70 -6.71 13.78
N GLY A 320 -0.18 -7.90 13.54
CA GLY A 320 -0.63 -9.13 14.15
C GLY A 320 -0.41 -10.34 13.25
N ILE A 321 -1.41 -11.19 13.21
CA ILE A 321 -1.47 -12.41 12.42
C ILE A 321 -2.39 -12.12 11.23
N ASP A 322 -1.83 -12.03 10.03
CA ASP A 322 -2.63 -11.93 8.81
C ASP A 322 -3.18 -13.30 8.39
N SER A 323 -2.35 -14.33 8.48
CA SER A 323 -2.72 -15.68 8.13
C SER A 323 -2.08 -16.70 9.05
N ILE A 324 -2.90 -17.60 9.61
CA ILE A 324 -2.44 -18.75 10.36
C ILE A 324 -3.36 -19.95 10.14
N ASN A 325 -2.78 -21.09 9.77
CA ASN A 325 -3.49 -22.34 9.62
C ASN A 325 -2.59 -23.55 9.93
N ASN A 326 -3.14 -24.73 9.81
CA ASN A 326 -2.41 -26.00 9.98
C ASN A 326 -2.52 -26.86 8.70
N GLY A 327 -2.61 -26.21 7.55
CA GLY A 327 -2.67 -26.87 6.26
C GLY A 327 -1.35 -27.49 5.82
N LYS A 328 -1.42 -28.48 4.95
CA LYS A 328 -0.27 -28.97 4.20
C LYS A 328 -0.23 -28.27 2.85
N PHE A 329 0.96 -27.94 2.39
CA PHE A 329 1.13 -27.36 1.06
C PHE A 329 0.51 -28.27 -0.01
N LYS A 330 -0.38 -27.73 -0.79
CA LYS A 330 -0.99 -28.36 -1.97
C LYS A 330 -0.74 -27.54 -3.21
N ALA A 331 -0.99 -26.24 -3.12
CA ALA A 331 -0.81 -25.31 -4.23
C ALA A 331 -0.85 -23.86 -3.74
N GLY A 332 -0.05 -23.00 -4.34
CA GLY A 332 -0.09 -21.57 -4.08
C GLY A 332 0.31 -21.18 -2.65
N HIS A 333 -0.42 -20.28 -2.07
CA HIS A 333 -0.24 -19.77 -0.70
C HIS A 333 -1.22 -20.42 0.29
N ASP A 334 -1.74 -21.62 0.00
CA ASP A 334 -2.78 -22.27 0.78
C ASP A 334 -2.42 -22.48 2.26
N ASN A 335 -1.15 -22.69 2.56
CA ASN A 335 -0.63 -22.86 3.92
C ASN A 335 0.37 -21.76 4.31
N LEU A 336 0.27 -20.58 3.72
CA LEU A 336 1.07 -19.43 4.11
C LEU A 336 0.72 -19.02 5.54
N GLN A 337 1.75 -18.79 6.33
CA GLN A 337 1.63 -18.19 7.66
C GLN A 337 2.29 -16.82 7.57
N GLN A 338 1.57 -15.78 7.93
CA GLN A 338 2.04 -14.40 7.80
C GLN A 338 1.79 -13.60 9.06
N PHE A 339 2.84 -12.93 9.51
CA PHE A 339 2.85 -12.02 10.65
C PHE A 339 3.45 -10.71 10.17
N ASN A 340 2.78 -9.61 10.47
CA ASN A 340 3.22 -8.29 10.06
C ASN A 340 3.05 -7.26 11.15
N LEU A 341 3.85 -6.20 11.04
CA LEU A 341 3.80 -5.03 11.89
C LEU A 341 4.18 -3.80 11.09
N THR A 342 3.29 -2.83 11.04
CA THR A 342 3.48 -1.54 10.39
C THR A 342 3.47 -0.44 11.44
N TRP A 343 4.49 0.42 11.42
CA TRP A 343 4.57 1.64 12.22
C TRP A 343 4.62 2.85 11.32
N THR A 344 3.77 3.84 11.60
CA THR A 344 3.76 5.13 10.92
C THR A 344 4.01 6.24 11.90
N HIS A 345 4.89 7.19 11.57
CA HIS A 345 5.19 8.37 12.36
C HIS A 345 5.12 9.64 11.51
N ARG A 346 4.38 10.64 11.99
CA ARG A 346 4.33 11.97 11.40
C ARG A 346 5.28 12.89 12.12
N PHE A 347 6.15 13.56 11.36
CA PHE A 347 7.13 14.53 11.89
C PHE A 347 6.52 15.92 12.07
N ASN A 348 5.37 16.21 11.45
CA ASN A 348 4.68 17.48 11.59
C ASN A 348 3.16 17.29 11.71
N GLU A 349 2.47 18.26 12.31
CA GLU A 349 1.01 18.24 12.53
C GLU A 349 0.22 18.19 11.22
N ALA A 350 0.73 18.85 10.17
CA ALA A 350 0.09 18.85 8.86
C ALA A 350 0.14 17.49 8.14
N GLY A 351 0.93 16.52 8.65
CA GLY A 351 1.10 15.21 8.03
C GLY A 351 1.77 15.25 6.65
N THR A 352 2.48 16.35 6.34
CA THR A 352 3.15 16.50 5.04
C THR A 352 4.53 15.87 5.00
N PHE A 353 5.08 15.51 6.16
CA PHE A 353 6.33 14.78 6.29
C PHE A 353 6.17 13.66 7.31
N PHE A 354 6.38 12.43 6.87
CA PHE A 354 6.18 11.25 7.70
C PHE A 354 7.03 10.07 7.22
N THR A 355 7.14 9.06 8.07
CA THR A 355 7.75 7.78 7.72
C THR A 355 6.82 6.64 8.09
N THR A 356 6.91 5.57 7.33
CA THR A 356 6.20 4.32 7.65
C THR A 356 7.15 3.14 7.41
N THR A 357 7.13 2.20 8.34
CA THR A 357 8.00 1.02 8.32
C THR A 357 7.16 -0.21 8.52
N GLU A 358 7.37 -1.22 7.71
CA GLU A 358 6.68 -2.49 7.79
C GLU A 358 7.65 -3.65 7.84
N ALA A 359 7.33 -4.65 8.64
CA ALA A 359 8.10 -5.88 8.80
C ALA A 359 7.19 -7.09 8.64
N TYR A 360 7.64 -8.08 7.87
CA TYR A 360 6.98 -9.37 7.70
C TYR A 360 7.85 -10.51 8.22
N TYR A 361 7.17 -11.48 8.82
CA TYR A 361 7.67 -12.84 8.98
C TYR A 361 6.68 -13.79 8.33
N ILE A 362 7.13 -14.45 7.28
CA ILE A 362 6.31 -15.36 6.48
C ILE A 362 6.94 -16.73 6.48
N TYR A 363 6.16 -17.80 6.54
CA TYR A 363 6.65 -19.15 6.27
C TYR A 363 5.59 -20.06 5.69
N GLN A 364 6.04 -21.06 4.93
CA GLN A 364 5.24 -22.19 4.48
C GLN A 364 5.95 -23.50 4.83
N SER A 365 5.17 -24.53 5.12
CA SER A 365 5.70 -25.88 5.34
C SER A 365 5.66 -26.67 4.05
N GLN A 366 6.78 -27.37 3.75
CA GLN A 366 6.90 -28.26 2.59
C GLN A 366 6.66 -27.56 1.24
N ALA A 367 6.96 -26.28 1.15
CA ALA A 367 6.87 -25.50 -0.06
C ALA A 367 7.90 -25.95 -1.12
N LEU A 368 7.80 -25.37 -2.29
CA LEU A 368 8.72 -25.65 -3.40
C LEU A 368 9.73 -24.51 -3.56
N VAL A 369 10.93 -24.80 -4.00
CA VAL A 369 11.89 -23.77 -4.42
C VAL A 369 11.30 -23.00 -5.62
N GLY A 370 11.33 -21.68 -5.56
CA GLY A 370 10.73 -20.81 -6.58
C GLY A 370 9.26 -20.59 -6.37
N GLY A 371 8.77 -20.94 -5.19
CA GLY A 371 7.43 -20.58 -4.74
C GLY A 371 6.31 -21.19 -5.56
N THR A 372 5.23 -20.54 -5.47
CA THR A 372 3.96 -20.99 -5.97
C THR A 372 3.75 -20.54 -7.39
N VAL A 373 3.55 -21.49 -8.24
CA VAL A 373 3.45 -21.32 -9.70
C VAL A 373 2.30 -20.41 -10.12
N ASN A 374 1.31 -20.19 -9.26
CA ASN A 374 0.08 -19.54 -9.67
C ASN A 374 0.06 -18.04 -9.47
N ASN A 375 0.88 -17.53 -8.53
CA ASN A 375 0.96 -16.10 -8.26
C ASN A 375 2.33 -15.54 -8.60
N GLY A 376 3.19 -16.37 -9.16
CA GLY A 376 4.53 -15.98 -9.54
C GLY A 376 4.60 -15.35 -10.93
N PRO A 377 5.77 -14.84 -11.25
CA PRO A 377 6.08 -14.31 -12.56
C PRO A 377 5.95 -15.37 -13.66
N PRO A 378 5.80 -14.94 -14.93
CA PRO A 378 5.70 -15.82 -16.10
C PRO A 378 6.88 -16.79 -16.17
N ARG A 379 6.61 -18.07 -16.29
CA ARG A 379 7.64 -19.12 -16.38
C ARG A 379 8.70 -18.89 -17.45
N PRO A 380 8.41 -18.37 -18.66
CA PRO A 380 9.48 -18.07 -19.62
C PRO A 380 10.49 -17.05 -19.14
N TRP A 381 10.12 -16.23 -18.15
CA TRP A 381 10.97 -15.23 -17.52
C TRP A 381 11.80 -15.81 -16.36
N PHE A 382 11.44 -17.03 -15.91
CA PHE A 382 12.11 -17.82 -14.87
C PHE A 382 12.52 -19.19 -15.42
N THR A 383 13.43 -19.21 -16.34
CA THR A 383 13.86 -20.48 -16.97
C THR A 383 14.56 -21.43 -16.04
N ASN A 384 15.07 -20.96 -14.90
CA ASN A 384 15.80 -21.78 -13.92
C ASN A 384 15.10 -21.92 -12.57
N VAL A 385 13.98 -21.24 -12.39
CA VAL A 385 13.16 -21.34 -11.20
C VAL A 385 11.94 -22.18 -11.57
N GLY A 386 12.15 -23.43 -11.70
CA GLY A 386 11.07 -24.37 -11.95
C GLY A 386 10.17 -24.50 -10.74
N ALA A 387 9.08 -25.24 -10.90
CA ALA A 387 8.46 -25.95 -9.78
C ALA A 387 9.57 -26.80 -9.15
N GLY A 388 10.33 -26.17 -8.28
CA GLY A 388 11.59 -26.69 -7.80
C GLY A 388 11.40 -27.87 -6.89
N ALA A 389 12.50 -28.37 -6.38
CA ALA A 389 12.49 -29.46 -5.41
C ALA A 389 11.68 -29.04 -4.17
N PRO A 390 10.95 -29.97 -3.55
CA PRO A 390 10.33 -29.73 -2.26
C PRO A 390 11.36 -29.30 -1.22
N ILE A 391 11.02 -28.27 -0.45
CA ILE A 391 11.82 -27.77 0.67
C ILE A 391 11.39 -28.55 1.93
N PRO A 392 12.27 -29.36 2.55
CA PRO A 392 11.91 -30.05 3.77
C PRO A 392 11.65 -29.08 4.93
N GLY A 393 10.55 -29.31 5.66
CA GLY A 393 10.16 -28.48 6.80
C GLY A 393 9.69 -27.09 6.40
N ASN A 394 9.90 -26.10 7.26
CA ASN A 394 9.48 -24.73 7.03
C ASN A 394 10.46 -23.96 6.15
N ALA A 395 9.91 -23.14 5.26
CA ALA A 395 10.62 -22.19 4.41
C ALA A 395 10.29 -20.75 4.85
N PRO A 396 11.08 -20.15 5.77
CA PRO A 396 10.82 -18.81 6.25
C PRO A 396 11.41 -17.73 5.33
N ALA A 397 10.70 -16.60 5.23
CA ALA A 397 11.20 -15.35 4.71
C ALA A 397 10.95 -14.22 5.73
N VAL A 398 11.82 -13.21 5.70
CA VAL A 398 11.69 -11.99 6.50
C VAL A 398 11.83 -10.81 5.59
N GLY A 399 10.86 -9.90 5.64
CA GLY A 399 10.87 -8.64 4.93
C GLY A 399 10.91 -7.45 5.88
N LEU A 400 11.53 -6.37 5.44
CA LEU A 400 11.53 -5.07 6.11
C LEU A 400 11.58 -3.98 5.07
N VAL A 401 10.62 -3.07 5.10
CA VAL A 401 10.57 -1.91 4.21
C VAL A 401 10.33 -0.64 5.01
N ASN A 402 10.96 0.46 4.58
CA ASN A 402 10.67 1.80 5.07
C ASN A 402 10.36 2.72 3.92
N TYR A 403 9.33 3.53 4.09
CA TYR A 403 9.00 4.67 3.26
C TYR A 403 9.13 5.96 4.05
N THR A 404 9.71 6.96 3.43
CA THR A 404 9.75 8.33 3.95
C THR A 404 9.18 9.25 2.88
N GLU A 405 8.14 9.98 3.26
CA GLU A 405 7.30 10.73 2.36
C GLU A 405 7.33 12.21 2.70
N TRP A 406 7.52 13.03 1.67
CA TRP A 406 7.47 14.48 1.81
C TRP A 406 6.57 15.12 0.75
N LYS A 407 5.42 15.62 1.19
CA LYS A 407 4.49 16.42 0.40
C LYS A 407 4.97 17.86 0.41
N PHE A 408 5.77 18.26 -0.56
CA PHE A 408 6.35 19.61 -0.63
C PHE A 408 5.47 20.61 -1.39
N SER A 409 4.42 20.15 -2.07
CA SER A 409 3.35 20.99 -2.62
C SER A 409 2.00 20.27 -2.57
N LYS A 410 0.90 20.94 -2.97
CA LYS A 410 -0.41 20.30 -3.10
C LYS A 410 -0.46 19.24 -4.20
N LYS A 411 0.51 19.25 -5.11
CA LYS A 411 0.57 18.38 -6.29
C LYS A 411 1.75 17.45 -6.32
N ASP A 412 2.78 17.72 -5.50
CA ASP A 412 4.06 17.05 -5.60
C ASP A 412 4.44 16.37 -4.29
N PHE A 413 4.87 15.12 -4.43
CA PHE A 413 5.31 14.27 -3.34
C PHE A 413 6.66 13.66 -3.69
N LEU A 414 7.60 13.74 -2.76
CA LEU A 414 8.84 12.99 -2.82
C LEU A 414 8.67 11.72 -1.98
N SER A 415 8.89 10.58 -2.61
CA SER A 415 8.82 9.26 -1.97
C SER A 415 10.20 8.65 -1.96
N LEU A 416 10.68 8.31 -0.78
CA LEU A 416 11.93 7.59 -0.57
C LEU A 416 11.61 6.21 0.00
N ARG A 417 12.21 5.17 -0.57
CA ARG A 417 12.26 3.82 0.01
C ARG A 417 13.72 3.49 0.29
N PRO A 418 14.26 4.03 1.41
CA PRO A 418 15.68 3.94 1.73
C PRO A 418 16.08 2.58 2.31
N LEU A 419 15.11 1.76 2.67
CA LEU A 419 15.29 0.44 3.22
C LEU A 419 14.22 -0.49 2.65
N ASP A 420 14.64 -1.53 1.97
CA ASP A 420 13.78 -2.57 1.42
C ASP A 420 14.61 -3.86 1.37
N ILE A 421 14.40 -4.72 2.35
CA ILE A 421 15.19 -5.95 2.55
C ILE A 421 14.26 -7.15 2.54
N LEU A 422 14.61 -8.16 1.75
CA LEU A 422 14.00 -9.49 1.77
C LEU A 422 15.05 -10.56 2.02
N VAL A 423 14.84 -11.37 3.05
CA VAL A 423 15.68 -12.51 3.40
C VAL A 423 14.96 -13.80 3.03
N ASP A 424 15.29 -14.37 1.87
CA ASP A 424 14.76 -15.64 1.37
C ASP A 424 15.83 -16.74 1.44
N LYS A 425 16.04 -17.31 2.62
CA LYS A 425 17.14 -18.23 2.89
C LYS A 425 17.04 -19.58 2.16
N LYS A 426 15.86 -19.99 1.77
CA LYS A 426 15.64 -21.25 1.08
C LYS A 426 15.24 -21.11 -0.38
N GLY A 427 15.11 -19.87 -0.85
CA GLY A 427 14.68 -19.58 -2.21
C GLY A 427 13.23 -19.99 -2.49
N GLU A 428 12.44 -20.12 -1.45
CA GLU A 428 11.04 -20.53 -1.58
C GLU A 428 10.25 -19.49 -2.37
N ARG A 429 10.47 -18.21 -2.06
CA ARG A 429 9.73 -17.11 -2.69
C ARG A 429 10.27 -16.73 -4.06
N THR A 430 11.58 -16.60 -4.16
CA THR A 430 12.24 -16.03 -5.35
C THR A 430 12.92 -17.08 -6.22
N GLY A 431 13.10 -18.30 -5.72
CA GLY A 431 13.87 -19.36 -6.36
C GLY A 431 15.38 -19.28 -6.14
N PHE A 432 15.85 -18.22 -5.47
CA PHE A 432 17.27 -18.00 -5.21
C PHE A 432 17.52 -17.78 -3.71
N PRO A 433 18.20 -18.72 -3.02
CA PRO A 433 18.54 -18.59 -1.60
C PRO A 433 19.50 -17.43 -1.37
N THR A 434 18.98 -16.26 -1.01
CA THR A 434 19.79 -15.05 -0.82
C THR A 434 19.11 -14.05 0.11
N THR A 435 19.78 -12.93 0.36
CA THR A 435 19.20 -11.70 0.89
C THR A 435 19.21 -10.68 -0.22
N TYR A 436 18.09 -10.00 -0.40
CA TYR A 436 17.91 -8.90 -1.34
C TYR A 436 17.87 -7.58 -0.59
N GLU A 437 18.28 -6.53 -1.27
CA GLU A 437 18.17 -5.16 -0.81
C GLU A 437 17.84 -4.25 -1.99
N SER A 438 17.00 -3.25 -1.77
CA SER A 438 16.71 -2.24 -2.79
C SER A 438 16.62 -0.84 -2.19
N TRP A 439 16.87 0.16 -3.05
CA TRP A 439 16.71 1.58 -2.74
C TRP A 439 15.95 2.24 -3.88
N THR A 440 14.95 3.03 -3.52
CA THR A 440 14.13 3.72 -4.52
C THR A 440 13.91 5.18 -4.10
N VAL A 441 13.95 6.05 -5.08
CA VAL A 441 13.53 7.45 -4.96
C VAL A 441 12.63 7.79 -6.12
N GLY A 442 11.48 8.40 -5.84
CA GLY A 442 10.52 8.81 -6.85
C GLY A 442 9.81 10.10 -6.49
N VAL A 443 9.19 10.70 -7.47
CA VAL A 443 8.35 11.89 -7.31
C VAL A 443 6.99 11.60 -7.94
N THR A 444 5.93 11.86 -7.20
CA THR A 444 4.58 11.87 -7.79
C THR A 444 4.18 13.29 -8.09
N HIS A 445 3.85 13.58 -9.36
CA HIS A 445 3.22 14.81 -9.78
C HIS A 445 1.75 14.59 -10.12
N ARG A 446 0.87 15.31 -9.44
CA ARG A 446 -0.57 15.30 -9.67
C ARG A 446 -0.97 16.50 -10.50
N PHE A 447 -1.27 16.31 -11.78
CA PHE A 447 -1.78 17.37 -12.64
C PHE A 447 -3.15 17.88 -12.16
N ASN A 448 -4.02 16.93 -11.84
CA ASN A 448 -5.37 17.14 -11.30
C ASN A 448 -5.87 15.85 -10.62
N GLU A 449 -7.14 15.78 -10.23
CA GLU A 449 -7.74 14.60 -9.59
C GLU A 449 -7.77 13.34 -10.49
N LEU A 450 -7.66 13.53 -11.82
CA LEU A 450 -7.79 12.45 -12.81
C LEU A 450 -6.43 11.95 -13.29
N LEU A 451 -5.37 12.76 -13.21
CA LEU A 451 -4.09 12.48 -13.86
C LEU A 451 -2.93 12.69 -12.90
N SER A 452 -2.14 11.66 -12.73
CA SER A 452 -0.84 11.72 -12.06
C SER A 452 0.23 10.92 -12.81
N VAL A 453 1.50 11.29 -12.58
CA VAL A 453 2.68 10.64 -13.14
C VAL A 453 3.69 10.40 -12.02
N ARG A 454 4.36 9.23 -12.02
CA ARG A 454 5.31 8.81 -10.98
C ARG A 454 6.63 8.34 -11.61
N PRO A 455 7.57 9.24 -11.93
CA PRO A 455 8.93 8.85 -12.26
C PRO A 455 9.70 8.42 -11.00
N GLU A 456 10.52 7.38 -11.14
CA GLU A 456 11.38 6.88 -10.07
C GLU A 456 12.69 6.28 -10.59
N VAL A 457 13.67 6.18 -9.68
CA VAL A 457 14.91 5.43 -9.89
C VAL A 457 15.02 4.39 -8.78
N ARG A 458 15.28 3.15 -9.15
CA ARG A 458 15.43 2.00 -8.25
C ARG A 458 16.72 1.26 -8.54
N TYR A 459 17.43 0.90 -7.48
CA TYR A 459 18.56 -0.03 -7.54
C TYR A 459 18.28 -1.23 -6.64
N GLU A 460 18.58 -2.43 -7.16
CA GLU A 460 18.38 -3.69 -6.46
C GLU A 460 19.66 -4.52 -6.48
N TYR A 461 19.88 -5.27 -5.40
CA TYR A 461 21.05 -6.12 -5.25
C TYR A 461 20.72 -7.39 -4.46
N ALA A 462 21.36 -8.51 -4.86
CA ALA A 462 21.29 -9.79 -4.15
C ALA A 462 22.69 -10.21 -3.67
N TYR A 463 22.84 -10.55 -2.37
CA TYR A 463 24.14 -10.71 -1.76
C TYR A 463 24.87 -12.00 -2.16
N SER A 464 24.18 -13.13 -2.35
CA SER A 464 24.79 -14.44 -2.55
C SER A 464 24.27 -15.21 -3.75
N ALA A 465 23.49 -14.55 -4.62
CA ALA A 465 22.94 -15.15 -5.83
C ALA A 465 22.93 -14.14 -6.98
N ARG A 466 22.56 -14.62 -8.17
CA ARG A 466 22.35 -13.78 -9.37
C ARG A 466 20.92 -13.96 -9.87
N PRO A 467 19.91 -13.41 -9.16
CA PRO A 467 18.51 -13.65 -9.51
C PRO A 467 18.01 -12.82 -10.69
N PHE A 468 18.60 -11.63 -10.91
CA PHE A 468 18.12 -10.68 -11.91
C PHE A 468 18.48 -11.09 -13.34
N ASP A 469 17.73 -10.57 -14.32
CA ASP A 469 17.88 -10.82 -15.74
C ASP A 469 17.91 -12.34 -16.08
N ASN A 470 16.92 -13.08 -15.53
CA ASN A 470 16.81 -14.54 -15.64
C ASN A 470 18.03 -15.29 -15.07
N GLY A 471 18.48 -14.94 -13.89
CA GLY A 471 19.55 -15.65 -13.22
C GLY A 471 20.97 -15.30 -13.67
N THR A 472 21.14 -14.18 -14.38
CA THR A 472 22.46 -13.80 -14.93
C THR A 472 23.13 -12.65 -14.19
N ARG A 473 22.37 -11.81 -13.47
CA ARG A 473 22.86 -10.60 -12.80
C ARG A 473 22.65 -10.64 -11.30
N GLN A 474 23.58 -10.05 -10.58
CA GLN A 474 23.53 -9.92 -9.13
C GLN A 474 22.76 -8.67 -8.68
N GLY A 475 22.61 -7.68 -9.54
CA GLY A 475 21.86 -6.45 -9.29
C GLY A 475 21.37 -5.83 -10.58
N GLN A 476 20.44 -4.88 -10.45
CA GLN A 476 19.91 -4.09 -11.56
C GLN A 476 19.63 -2.64 -11.14
N LEU A 477 19.72 -1.75 -12.11
CA LEU A 477 19.30 -0.36 -11.99
C LEU A 477 18.11 -0.14 -12.94
N MET A 478 17.05 0.48 -12.43
CA MET A 478 15.85 0.79 -13.19
C MET A 478 15.52 2.27 -13.06
N PHE A 479 15.07 2.85 -14.17
CA PHE A 479 14.29 4.08 -14.20
C PHE A 479 12.87 3.69 -14.58
N GLY A 480 11.95 3.88 -13.64
CA GLY A 480 10.53 3.60 -13.80
C GLY A 480 9.74 4.89 -14.01
N ILE A 481 8.66 4.80 -14.77
CA ILE A 481 7.66 5.84 -14.88
C ILE A 481 6.32 5.22 -15.19
N ASP A 482 5.29 5.60 -14.47
CA ASP A 482 3.92 5.27 -14.80
C ASP A 482 3.02 6.50 -14.85
N THR A 483 1.82 6.29 -15.37
CA THR A 483 0.78 7.30 -15.45
C THR A 483 -0.52 6.69 -14.95
N ILE A 484 -1.21 7.38 -14.04
CA ILE A 484 -2.53 6.96 -13.56
C ILE A 484 -3.56 7.93 -14.13
N ILE A 485 -4.48 7.40 -14.94
CA ILE A 485 -5.59 8.14 -15.57
C ILE A 485 -6.89 7.63 -14.98
N ARG A 486 -7.55 8.43 -14.14
CA ARG A 486 -8.84 8.08 -13.50
C ARG A 486 -10.03 8.63 -14.31
N PHE A 487 -11.13 7.89 -14.35
CA PHE A 487 -12.33 8.25 -15.11
C PHE A 487 -13.64 7.92 -14.39
#